data_928652dc56725902d364bcab14562b33
#
_entry.id   928652dc56725902d364bcab14562b33
#
_cell.length_a   1.000
_cell.length_b   1.000
_cell.length_c   1.000
_cell.angle_alpha   90.00
_cell.angle_beta   90.00
_cell.angle_gamma   90.00
#
_symmetry.space_group_name_H-M   'P 1'
#
loop_
_entity.id
_entity.type
_entity.pdbx_description
1 polymer ?
#
loop_
_entity_poly.entity_id
_entity_poly.type
_entity_poly.pdbx_seq_one_letter_code
_entity_poly.pdbx_strand_id
1 'polypeptide(L)'
;MYDMGTRRRALALADQGRSLNSVSKETGISRAAIRSWRIRVEPLDGNRSRPCPRCRATPEDPDEPAAYAYLLGLYLGDGCISPLRRGVYSLRIACADAWPGLIDACVEAVQLLRPDNRVCRVRSAGCQYVTGSSKHWPCLFPQHGPGKKHEREIALEPWQQRIVDAHPWEFVRGLIHSDGCRVTNWTTRLVAGKTKRYEYPRYFFTNRSADILRLFTGTLDAVGVEWKQPNSRNISVAKKASVALLDTHVGPKY
;
A
#
# COMPACT_ATOMS: atom_id res chain seq x y z
N MET A 1 -33.14 2.32 5.03
CA MET A 1 -32.39 1.12 5.44
C MET A 1 -33.39 0.12 6.00
N TYR A 2 -33.33 -1.16 5.65
CA TYR A 2 -34.29 -2.16 6.15
C TYR A 2 -33.89 -2.60 7.55
N ASP A 3 -34.89 -2.66 8.48
CA ASP A 3 -34.69 -3.19 9.84
C ASP A 3 -34.51 -4.71 9.85
N MET A 4 -34.10 -5.27 10.99
CA MET A 4 -33.80 -6.70 11.13
C MET A 4 -35.04 -7.58 10.96
N GLY A 5 -36.23 -7.12 11.39
CA GLY A 5 -37.47 -7.86 11.21
C GLY A 5 -37.82 -8.05 9.73
N THR A 6 -37.70 -6.96 8.95
CA THR A 6 -37.91 -6.96 7.50
C THR A 6 -36.93 -7.91 6.78
N ARG A 7 -35.64 -7.91 7.18
CA ARG A 7 -34.66 -8.82 6.58
C ARG A 7 -34.95 -10.29 6.87
N ARG A 8 -35.22 -10.62 8.14
CA ARG A 8 -35.55 -11.98 8.57
C ARG A 8 -36.81 -12.49 7.87
N ARG A 9 -37.85 -11.65 7.74
CA ARG A 9 -39.08 -12.00 7.01
C ARG A 9 -38.81 -12.33 5.55
N ALA A 10 -38.00 -11.50 4.86
CA ALA A 10 -37.67 -11.75 3.46
C ALA A 10 -36.84 -13.03 3.29
N LEU A 11 -35.93 -13.33 4.22
CA LEU A 11 -35.16 -14.58 4.22
C LEU A 11 -36.02 -15.79 4.50
N ALA A 12 -36.94 -15.73 5.48
CA ALA A 12 -37.86 -16.82 5.80
C ALA A 12 -38.74 -17.20 4.59
N LEU A 13 -39.23 -16.20 3.82
CA LEU A 13 -39.95 -16.47 2.58
C LEU A 13 -39.09 -17.15 1.51
N ALA A 14 -37.80 -16.79 1.42
CA ALA A 14 -36.88 -17.41 0.49
C ALA A 14 -36.50 -18.85 0.91
N ASP A 15 -36.42 -19.13 2.20
CA ASP A 15 -36.08 -20.44 2.77
C ASP A 15 -37.28 -21.44 2.67
N GLN A 16 -38.50 -20.92 2.54
CA GLN A 16 -39.69 -21.68 2.20
C GLN A 16 -39.71 -22.17 0.71
N GLY A 17 -38.62 -22.05 -0.01
CA GLY A 17 -38.49 -22.50 -1.41
C GLY A 17 -39.00 -21.48 -2.44
N ARG A 18 -39.39 -20.29 -2.02
CA ARG A 18 -39.86 -19.24 -2.95
C ARG A 18 -38.69 -18.61 -3.72
N SER A 19 -38.92 -18.34 -4.99
CA SER A 19 -37.89 -17.70 -5.81
C SER A 19 -37.58 -16.28 -5.33
N LEU A 20 -36.31 -15.83 -5.46
CA LEU A 20 -35.92 -14.46 -5.13
C LEU A 20 -36.77 -13.40 -5.87
N ASN A 21 -37.27 -13.74 -7.07
CA ASN A 21 -38.13 -12.86 -7.84
C ASN A 21 -39.51 -12.72 -7.21
N SER A 22 -40.07 -13.83 -6.73
CA SER A 22 -41.36 -13.84 -6.02
C SER A 22 -41.26 -13.05 -4.71
N VAL A 23 -40.23 -13.32 -3.90
CA VAL A 23 -40.02 -12.58 -2.63
C VAL A 23 -39.78 -11.10 -2.88
N SER A 24 -39.02 -10.73 -3.92
CA SER A 24 -38.79 -9.34 -4.29
C SER A 24 -40.06 -8.60 -4.69
N LYS A 25 -40.94 -9.25 -5.48
CA LYS A 25 -42.22 -8.66 -5.88
C LYS A 25 -43.15 -8.47 -4.69
N GLU A 26 -43.24 -9.44 -3.78
CA GLU A 26 -44.11 -9.39 -2.61
C GLU A 26 -43.64 -8.40 -1.55
N THR A 27 -42.34 -8.34 -1.29
CA THR A 27 -41.79 -7.52 -0.21
C THR A 27 -41.37 -6.13 -0.65
N GLY A 28 -41.31 -5.86 -1.96
CA GLY A 28 -40.73 -4.63 -2.51
C GLY A 28 -39.19 -4.52 -2.34
N ILE A 29 -38.54 -5.57 -1.88
CA ILE A 29 -37.10 -5.58 -1.59
C ILE A 29 -36.34 -6.08 -2.81
N SER A 30 -35.26 -5.40 -3.20
CA SER A 30 -34.48 -5.81 -4.34
C SER A 30 -33.86 -7.21 -4.17
N ARG A 31 -33.83 -8.00 -5.24
CA ARG A 31 -33.19 -9.34 -5.26
C ARG A 31 -31.74 -9.29 -4.81
N ALA A 32 -31.03 -8.19 -5.10
CA ALA A 32 -29.64 -8.00 -4.66
C ALA A 32 -29.54 -7.87 -3.14
N ALA A 33 -30.46 -7.16 -2.51
CA ALA A 33 -30.51 -7.04 -1.05
C ALA A 33 -30.80 -8.38 -0.38
N ILE A 34 -31.81 -9.12 -0.86
CA ILE A 34 -32.15 -10.44 -0.32
C ILE A 34 -30.99 -11.44 -0.47
N ARG A 35 -30.30 -11.42 -1.62
CA ARG A 35 -29.12 -12.24 -1.86
C ARG A 35 -27.96 -11.91 -0.93
N SER A 36 -27.73 -10.62 -0.68
CA SER A 36 -26.72 -10.14 0.27
C SER A 36 -27.02 -10.61 1.70
N TRP A 37 -28.31 -10.59 2.11
CA TRP A 37 -28.72 -11.02 3.45
C TRP A 37 -28.64 -12.54 3.66
N ARG A 38 -28.71 -13.35 2.60
CA ARG A 38 -28.42 -14.80 2.68
C ARG A 38 -26.98 -15.08 3.09
N ILE A 39 -26.06 -14.19 2.71
CA ILE A 39 -24.64 -14.29 3.11
C ILE A 39 -24.48 -13.75 4.53
N ARG A 40 -25.16 -12.64 4.85
CA ARG A 40 -25.10 -11.98 6.14
C ARG A 40 -26.39 -11.20 6.41
N VAL A 41 -27.21 -11.71 7.33
CA VAL A 41 -28.52 -11.11 7.66
C VAL A 41 -28.36 -9.83 8.48
N GLU A 42 -27.41 -9.81 9.39
CA GLU A 42 -27.10 -8.64 10.20
C GLU A 42 -26.61 -7.50 9.31
N PRO A 43 -27.06 -6.25 9.58
CA PRO A 43 -26.40 -5.13 8.97
C PRO A 43 -24.90 -5.31 9.24
N LEU A 44 -24.07 -5.10 8.25
CA LEU A 44 -22.74 -4.60 8.55
C LEU A 44 -23.02 -3.41 9.46
N ASP A 45 -22.55 -3.44 10.72
CA ASP A 45 -22.69 -2.29 11.60
C ASP A 45 -22.30 -1.07 10.81
N GLY A 46 -23.39 -0.49 10.20
CA GLY A 46 -23.22 0.54 9.22
C GLY A 46 -22.68 1.73 9.97
N ASN A 47 -21.40 1.90 9.89
CA ASN A 47 -20.70 3.06 10.40
C ASN A 47 -19.92 2.89 11.71
N ARG A 48 -19.51 1.71 12.08
CA ARG A 48 -18.38 1.56 12.99
C ARG A 48 -17.09 1.23 12.23
N SER A 49 -16.85 1.88 11.09
CA SER A 49 -15.48 2.01 10.64
C SER A 49 -14.72 2.68 11.78
N ARG A 50 -13.64 2.07 12.26
CA ARG A 50 -12.78 2.70 13.26
C ARG A 50 -12.57 4.15 12.86
N PRO A 51 -12.81 5.11 13.78
CA PRO A 51 -12.66 6.51 13.45
C PRO A 51 -11.26 6.73 12.88
N CYS A 52 -11.16 7.56 11.85
CA CYS A 52 -9.86 7.90 11.29
C CYS A 52 -9.05 8.65 12.36
N PRO A 53 -7.86 8.17 12.75
CA PRO A 53 -7.07 8.82 13.80
C PRO A 53 -6.73 10.27 13.45
N ARG A 54 -6.57 10.58 12.16
CA ARG A 54 -6.20 11.93 11.69
C ARG A 54 -7.37 12.91 11.55
N CYS A 55 -8.62 12.44 11.55
CA CYS A 55 -9.82 13.28 11.44
C CYS A 55 -10.48 13.61 12.80
N ARG A 56 -9.91 13.15 13.90
CA ARG A 56 -10.43 13.42 15.25
C ARG A 56 -10.17 14.88 15.64
N ALA A 57 -10.91 15.38 16.63
CA ALA A 57 -10.65 16.68 17.22
C ALA A 57 -9.23 16.77 17.79
N THR A 58 -8.75 15.66 18.38
CA THR A 58 -7.34 15.46 18.76
C THR A 58 -6.77 14.38 17.85
N PRO A 59 -5.97 14.75 16.81
CA PRO A 59 -5.37 13.79 15.91
C PRO A 59 -4.38 12.87 16.60
N GLU A 60 -4.50 11.57 16.33
CA GLU A 60 -3.63 10.50 16.84
C GLU A 60 -2.87 9.85 15.69
N ASP A 61 -1.77 9.19 15.98
CA ASP A 61 -1.06 8.39 14.99
C ASP A 61 -1.86 7.11 14.63
N PRO A 62 -1.67 6.50 13.46
CA PRO A 62 -2.29 5.22 13.11
C PRO A 62 -1.95 4.13 14.13
N ASP A 63 -2.93 3.24 14.43
CA ASP A 63 -2.77 2.13 15.39
C ASP A 63 -1.61 1.19 15.03
N GLU A 64 -1.28 1.08 13.73
CA GLU A 64 -0.22 0.22 13.20
C GLU A 64 0.87 1.06 12.49
N PRO A 65 1.74 1.76 13.24
CA PRO A 65 2.68 2.71 12.66
C PRO A 65 3.73 2.05 11.75
N ALA A 66 4.17 0.84 12.05
CA ALA A 66 5.10 0.10 11.20
C ALA A 66 4.48 -0.24 9.84
N ALA A 67 3.24 -0.76 9.82
CA ALA A 67 2.49 -1.03 8.60
C ALA A 67 2.21 0.27 7.81
N TYR A 68 1.98 1.39 8.53
CA TYR A 68 1.83 2.70 7.92
C TYR A 68 3.12 3.15 7.22
N ALA A 69 4.27 3.06 7.87
CA ALA A 69 5.56 3.42 7.29
C ALA A 69 5.84 2.64 6.00
N TYR A 70 5.60 1.32 6.02
CA TYR A 70 5.73 0.47 4.85
C TYR A 70 4.78 0.88 3.72
N LEU A 71 3.49 1.08 4.02
CA LEU A 71 2.51 1.48 3.02
C LEU A 71 2.76 2.90 2.49
N LEU A 72 3.30 3.81 3.31
CA LEU A 72 3.72 5.14 2.88
C LEU A 72 4.83 5.03 1.83
N GLY A 73 5.83 4.19 2.04
CA GLY A 73 6.89 3.91 1.06
C GLY A 73 6.33 3.37 -0.25
N LEU A 74 5.43 2.37 -0.20
CA LEU A 74 4.75 1.84 -1.39
C LEU A 74 3.92 2.91 -2.11
N TYR A 75 3.18 3.74 -1.35
CA TYR A 75 2.38 4.81 -1.93
C TYR A 75 3.23 5.87 -2.63
N LEU A 76 4.36 6.25 -2.05
CA LEU A 76 5.24 7.25 -2.66
C LEU A 76 5.84 6.77 -3.98
N GLY A 77 6.15 5.49 -4.14
CA GLY A 77 6.56 4.90 -5.41
C GLY A 77 5.35 4.65 -6.32
N ASP A 78 4.73 3.51 -6.18
CA ASP A 78 3.73 2.93 -7.09
C ASP A 78 2.27 3.22 -6.73
N GLY A 79 2.01 4.05 -5.72
CA GLY A 79 0.66 4.32 -5.25
C GLY A 79 -0.01 5.51 -5.92
N CYS A 80 -1.33 5.47 -5.98
CA CYS A 80 -2.15 6.63 -6.29
C CYS A 80 -3.47 6.61 -5.50
N ILE A 81 -4.03 7.79 -5.25
CA ILE A 81 -5.35 7.96 -4.66
C ILE A 81 -6.21 8.71 -5.67
N SER A 82 -7.39 8.17 -5.95
CA SER A 82 -8.33 8.75 -6.90
C SER A 82 -9.69 8.99 -6.25
N PRO A 83 -10.35 10.13 -6.50
CA PRO A 83 -11.67 10.40 -5.98
C PRO A 83 -12.71 9.48 -6.62
N LEU A 84 -13.64 9.03 -5.81
CA LEU A 84 -14.84 8.31 -6.20
C LEU A 84 -16.09 9.13 -5.83
N ARG A 85 -17.28 8.59 -6.08
CA ARG A 85 -18.54 9.26 -5.70
C ARG A 85 -18.67 9.37 -4.17
N ARG A 86 -19.44 10.38 -3.69
CA ARG A 86 -19.79 10.59 -2.27
C ARG A 86 -18.60 10.83 -1.35
N GLY A 87 -17.53 11.48 -1.83
CA GLY A 87 -16.35 11.81 -1.02
C GLY A 87 -15.52 10.58 -0.61
N VAL A 88 -15.70 9.45 -1.28
CA VAL A 88 -14.85 8.27 -1.10
C VAL A 88 -13.63 8.39 -2.02
N TYR A 89 -12.52 7.85 -1.58
CA TYR A 89 -11.29 7.77 -2.36
C TYR A 89 -10.85 6.31 -2.50
N SER A 90 -10.27 5.97 -3.64
CA SER A 90 -9.64 4.67 -3.90
C SER A 90 -8.13 4.82 -3.79
N LEU A 91 -7.53 4.16 -2.81
CA LEU A 91 -6.08 3.90 -2.82
C LEU A 91 -5.82 2.74 -3.78
N ARG A 92 -4.78 2.87 -4.61
CA ARG A 92 -4.32 1.85 -5.55
C ARG A 92 -2.80 1.79 -5.49
N ILE A 93 -2.26 0.60 -5.26
CA ILE A 93 -0.82 0.32 -5.32
C ILE A 93 -0.60 -0.68 -6.45
N ALA A 94 0.26 -0.36 -7.41
CA ALA A 94 0.65 -1.27 -8.49
C ALA A 94 1.73 -2.23 -7.98
N CYS A 95 1.49 -3.54 -8.10
CA CYS A 95 2.43 -4.57 -7.71
C CYS A 95 2.65 -5.52 -8.91
N ALA A 96 3.89 -5.77 -9.30
CA ALA A 96 4.20 -6.67 -10.40
C ALA A 96 3.82 -8.12 -10.06
N ASP A 97 3.23 -8.84 -11.04
CA ASP A 97 2.81 -10.25 -10.88
C ASP A 97 3.97 -11.19 -10.56
N ALA A 98 5.21 -10.78 -10.89
CA ALA A 98 6.42 -11.53 -10.58
C ALA A 98 6.72 -11.65 -9.06
N TRP A 99 6.05 -10.86 -8.22
CA TRP A 99 6.35 -10.74 -6.79
C TRP A 99 5.09 -10.99 -5.94
N PRO A 100 4.58 -12.23 -5.83
CA PRO A 100 3.34 -12.52 -5.12
C PRO A 100 3.42 -12.21 -3.62
N GLY A 101 4.55 -12.42 -2.97
CA GLY A 101 4.73 -12.06 -1.57
C GLY A 101 4.68 -10.57 -1.31
N LEU A 102 5.16 -9.75 -2.25
CA LEU A 102 5.00 -8.29 -2.18
C LEU A 102 3.53 -7.88 -2.30
N ILE A 103 2.76 -8.55 -3.17
CA ILE A 103 1.31 -8.32 -3.29
C ILE A 103 0.61 -8.64 -1.98
N ASP A 104 0.96 -9.76 -1.33
CA ASP A 104 0.40 -10.18 -0.05
C ASP A 104 0.75 -9.18 1.06
N ALA A 105 2.02 -8.76 1.18
CA ALA A 105 2.47 -7.76 2.13
C ALA A 105 1.77 -6.40 1.94
N CYS A 106 1.50 -6.01 0.69
CA CYS A 106 0.75 -4.79 0.39
C CYS A 106 -0.72 -4.90 0.84
N VAL A 107 -1.37 -6.05 0.58
CA VAL A 107 -2.76 -6.32 1.05
C VAL A 107 -2.83 -6.25 2.56
N GLU A 108 -1.90 -6.91 3.26
CA GLU A 108 -1.83 -6.91 4.72
C GLU A 108 -1.67 -5.49 5.28
N ALA A 109 -0.74 -4.70 4.74
CA ALA A 109 -0.52 -3.33 5.20
C ALA A 109 -1.77 -2.44 5.00
N VAL A 110 -2.49 -2.57 3.88
CA VAL A 110 -3.75 -1.84 3.65
C VAL A 110 -4.83 -2.31 4.62
N GLN A 111 -4.92 -3.63 4.89
CA GLN A 111 -5.91 -4.22 5.79
C GLN A 111 -5.67 -3.83 7.25
N LEU A 112 -4.41 -3.79 7.71
CA LEU A 112 -4.03 -3.36 9.05
C LEU A 112 -4.43 -1.90 9.31
N LEU A 113 -4.20 -1.02 8.34
CA LEU A 113 -4.56 0.40 8.50
C LEU A 113 -6.07 0.65 8.41
N ARG A 114 -6.81 -0.15 7.67
CA ARG A 114 -8.26 -0.01 7.50
C ARG A 114 -8.93 -1.38 7.56
N PRO A 115 -8.97 -2.02 8.75
CA PRO A 115 -9.45 -3.40 8.92
C PRO A 115 -10.92 -3.59 8.54
N ASP A 116 -11.74 -2.53 8.64
CA ASP A 116 -13.16 -2.59 8.26
C ASP A 116 -13.40 -2.41 6.76
N ASN A 117 -12.36 -2.08 5.99
CA ASN A 117 -12.49 -1.83 4.57
C ASN A 117 -12.13 -3.10 3.77
N ARG A 118 -12.87 -3.33 2.69
CA ARG A 118 -12.53 -4.40 1.77
C ARG A 118 -11.28 -4.02 0.97
N VAL A 119 -10.28 -4.89 0.99
CA VAL A 119 -9.11 -4.84 0.11
C VAL A 119 -9.34 -5.78 -1.07
N CYS A 120 -9.10 -5.31 -2.27
CA CYS A 120 -9.29 -6.06 -3.51
C CYS A 120 -7.98 -6.10 -4.32
N ARG A 121 -7.78 -7.19 -5.05
CA ARG A 121 -6.74 -7.34 -6.07
C ARG A 121 -7.39 -7.22 -7.44
N VAL A 122 -6.98 -6.26 -8.23
CA VAL A 122 -7.50 -6.02 -9.58
C VAL A 122 -6.40 -6.34 -10.58
N ARG A 123 -6.59 -7.37 -11.39
CA ARG A 123 -5.61 -7.81 -12.38
C ARG A 123 -5.49 -6.78 -13.52
N SER A 124 -4.28 -6.60 -13.99
CA SER A 124 -3.90 -5.84 -15.19
C SER A 124 -2.79 -6.60 -15.93
N ALA A 125 -2.38 -6.14 -17.10
CA ALA A 125 -1.31 -6.79 -17.84
C ALA A 125 0.03 -6.66 -17.07
N GLY A 126 0.58 -7.79 -16.60
CA GLY A 126 1.86 -7.88 -15.89
C GLY A 126 1.88 -7.36 -14.45
N CYS A 127 0.72 -6.93 -13.92
CA CYS A 127 0.63 -6.46 -12.54
C CYS A 127 -0.76 -6.66 -11.94
N GLN A 128 -0.84 -6.52 -10.63
CA GLN A 128 -2.10 -6.41 -9.89
C GLN A 128 -2.12 -5.07 -9.16
N TYR A 129 -3.28 -4.45 -9.13
CA TYR A 129 -3.53 -3.31 -8.26
C TYR A 129 -4.14 -3.80 -6.94
N VAL A 130 -3.43 -3.59 -5.84
CA VAL A 130 -4.02 -3.70 -4.51
C VAL A 130 -4.83 -2.43 -4.28
N THR A 131 -6.14 -2.57 -4.03
CA THR A 131 -7.06 -1.45 -3.93
C THR A 131 -7.89 -1.50 -2.66
N GLY A 132 -8.09 -0.34 -2.05
CA GLY A 132 -8.99 -0.16 -0.92
C GLY A 132 -9.71 1.18 -1.02
N SER A 133 -10.99 1.22 -0.62
CA SER A 133 -11.79 2.45 -0.69
C SER A 133 -12.05 3.00 0.71
N SER A 134 -11.73 4.28 0.93
CA SER A 134 -11.99 4.98 2.19
C SER A 134 -12.18 6.48 1.97
N LYS A 135 -12.98 7.13 2.80
CA LYS A 135 -13.05 8.60 2.85
C LYS A 135 -11.78 9.24 3.42
N HIS A 136 -10.96 8.45 4.09
CA HIS A 136 -9.84 8.91 4.92
C HIS A 136 -8.45 8.69 4.31
N TRP A 137 -8.36 8.18 3.09
CA TRP A 137 -7.06 8.06 2.43
C TRP A 137 -6.31 9.39 2.32
N PRO A 138 -6.97 10.53 1.95
CA PRO A 138 -6.28 11.83 1.94
C PRO A 138 -5.79 12.29 3.32
N CYS A 139 -6.46 11.89 4.40
CA CYS A 139 -6.03 12.22 5.77
C CYS A 139 -4.75 11.44 6.16
N LEU A 140 -4.65 10.19 5.70
CA LEU A 140 -3.50 9.33 5.97
C LEU A 140 -2.34 9.59 5.00
N PHE A 141 -2.63 10.11 3.81
CA PHE A 141 -1.64 10.45 2.79
C PHE A 141 -1.82 11.89 2.32
N PRO A 142 -1.42 12.90 3.14
CA PRO A 142 -1.53 14.32 2.80
C PRO A 142 -0.80 14.68 1.49
N GLN A 143 0.17 13.87 1.07
CA GLN A 143 0.87 14.00 -0.22
C GLN A 143 -0.03 13.74 -1.42
N HIS A 144 -1.30 13.34 -1.20
CA HIS A 144 -2.29 13.21 -2.25
C HIS A 144 -2.59 14.55 -2.90
N GLY A 145 -2.63 14.58 -4.22
CA GLY A 145 -2.95 15.79 -4.98
C GLY A 145 -3.10 15.48 -6.48
N PRO A 146 -3.55 16.46 -7.26
CA PRO A 146 -3.67 16.32 -8.71
C PRO A 146 -2.29 16.19 -9.37
N GLY A 147 -2.25 15.60 -10.57
CA GLY A 147 -1.03 15.44 -11.36
C GLY A 147 -0.09 14.35 -10.83
N LYS A 148 1.10 14.31 -11.39
CA LYS A 148 2.11 13.31 -11.06
C LYS A 148 2.92 13.74 -9.84
N LYS A 149 3.34 12.77 -9.02
CA LYS A 149 4.11 13.03 -7.79
C LYS A 149 5.42 13.81 -8.03
N HIS A 150 6.09 13.61 -9.17
CA HIS A 150 7.32 14.32 -9.49
C HIS A 150 7.11 15.75 -10.04
N GLU A 151 5.87 16.17 -10.22
CA GLU A 151 5.49 17.51 -10.69
C GLU A 151 4.98 18.39 -9.53
N ARG A 152 4.98 17.89 -8.30
CA ARG A 152 4.55 18.60 -7.10
C ARG A 152 5.46 18.31 -5.92
N GLU A 153 5.42 19.17 -4.92
CA GLU A 153 6.14 18.97 -3.68
C GLU A 153 5.64 17.72 -2.93
N ILE A 154 6.57 16.93 -2.44
CA ILE A 154 6.31 15.75 -1.59
C ILE A 154 7.09 15.92 -0.28
N ALA A 155 6.38 16.39 0.75
CA ALA A 155 6.91 16.51 2.10
C ALA A 155 6.14 15.62 3.07
N LEU A 156 6.80 15.14 4.12
CA LEU A 156 6.14 14.45 5.22
C LEU A 156 5.63 15.47 6.22
N GLU A 157 4.40 15.25 6.70
CA GLU A 157 3.89 15.96 7.86
C GLU A 157 4.69 15.56 9.12
N PRO A 158 4.79 16.43 10.15
CA PRO A 158 5.57 16.13 11.35
C PRO A 158 5.22 14.79 12.03
N TRP A 159 3.95 14.40 12.02
CA TRP A 159 3.52 13.12 12.55
C TRP A 159 3.98 11.93 11.69
N GLN A 160 4.01 12.08 10.38
CA GLN A 160 4.54 11.06 9.46
C GLN A 160 6.05 10.91 9.66
N GLN A 161 6.77 12.04 9.81
CA GLN A 161 8.21 12.00 10.06
C GLN A 161 8.51 11.23 11.36
N ARG A 162 7.78 11.49 12.46
CA ARG A 162 7.96 10.71 13.70
C ARG A 162 7.78 9.20 13.49
N ILE A 163 6.80 8.81 12.68
CA ILE A 163 6.58 7.38 12.36
C ILE A 163 7.74 6.83 11.53
N VAL A 164 8.20 7.56 10.53
CA VAL A 164 9.35 7.15 9.71
C VAL A 164 10.62 7.05 10.56
N ASP A 165 10.84 7.99 11.47
CA ASP A 165 11.99 7.98 12.38
C ASP A 165 11.95 6.77 13.34
N ALA A 166 10.75 6.37 13.78
CA ALA A 166 10.56 5.20 14.63
C ALA A 166 10.59 3.86 13.85
N HIS A 167 10.21 3.87 12.58
CA HIS A 167 10.12 2.69 11.72
C HIS A 167 10.83 2.89 10.37
N PRO A 168 12.12 3.27 10.37
CA PRO A 168 12.83 3.65 9.15
C PRO A 168 13.00 2.47 8.17
N TRP A 169 13.16 1.26 8.68
CA TRP A 169 13.35 0.09 7.84
C TRP A 169 12.08 -0.31 7.07
N GLU A 170 10.91 -0.19 7.68
CA GLU A 170 9.62 -0.41 7.03
C GLU A 170 9.40 0.61 5.92
N PHE A 171 9.74 1.87 6.15
CA PHE A 171 9.66 2.92 5.13
C PHE A 171 10.62 2.66 3.97
N VAL A 172 11.90 2.35 4.26
CA VAL A 172 12.89 1.97 3.24
C VAL A 172 12.44 0.73 2.47
N ARG A 173 11.89 -0.29 3.17
CA ARG A 173 11.36 -1.50 2.55
C ARG A 173 10.22 -1.17 1.58
N GLY A 174 9.29 -0.31 1.96
CA GLY A 174 8.21 0.13 1.09
C GLY A 174 8.70 0.84 -0.18
N LEU A 175 9.68 1.73 -0.05
CA LEU A 175 10.29 2.43 -1.19
C LEU A 175 11.05 1.46 -2.12
N ILE A 176 11.84 0.54 -1.56
CA ILE A 176 12.55 -0.47 -2.36
C ILE A 176 11.56 -1.44 -3.02
N HIS A 177 10.51 -1.85 -2.33
CA HIS A 177 9.49 -2.74 -2.88
C HIS A 177 8.70 -2.10 -4.02
N SER A 178 8.54 -0.78 -4.05
CA SER A 178 8.00 -0.06 -5.21
C SER A 178 9.07 0.18 -6.28
N ASP A 179 9.83 1.24 -6.16
CA ASP A 179 10.74 1.78 -7.18
C ASP A 179 12.20 1.27 -7.09
N GLY A 180 12.49 0.35 -6.18
CA GLY A 180 13.83 -0.22 -6.01
C GLY A 180 13.99 -1.61 -6.62
N CYS A 181 15.23 -2.06 -6.69
CA CYS A 181 15.57 -3.44 -7.02
C CYS A 181 16.91 -3.86 -6.38
N ARG A 182 17.04 -5.17 -6.12
CA ARG A 182 18.30 -5.81 -5.76
C ARG A 182 18.80 -6.58 -6.97
N VAL A 183 20.03 -6.30 -7.40
CA VAL A 183 20.63 -6.94 -8.56
C VAL A 183 22.04 -7.46 -8.22
N THR A 184 22.50 -8.48 -8.92
CA THR A 184 23.92 -8.85 -8.96
C THR A 184 24.56 -8.10 -10.11
N ASN A 185 25.45 -7.15 -9.77
CA ASN A 185 26.24 -6.40 -10.75
C ASN A 185 27.61 -7.08 -10.90
N TRP A 186 28.32 -6.78 -11.97
CA TRP A 186 29.64 -7.34 -12.21
C TRP A 186 30.59 -6.30 -12.79
N THR A 187 31.87 -6.55 -12.59
CA THR A 187 32.98 -5.81 -13.22
C THR A 187 34.09 -6.77 -13.58
N THR A 188 34.90 -6.38 -14.56
CA THR A 188 36.10 -7.12 -14.93
C THR A 188 37.36 -6.33 -14.58
N ARG A 189 38.39 -7.01 -14.13
CA ARG A 189 39.72 -6.42 -13.87
C ARG A 189 40.80 -7.31 -14.48
N LEU A 190 41.83 -6.68 -15.02
CA LEU A 190 43.04 -7.40 -15.43
C LEU A 190 43.87 -7.68 -14.19
N VAL A 191 44.10 -8.96 -13.88
CA VAL A 191 44.90 -9.41 -12.75
C VAL A 191 45.91 -10.42 -13.26
N ALA A 192 47.22 -10.11 -13.16
CA ALA A 192 48.32 -10.94 -13.68
C ALA A 192 48.12 -11.37 -15.15
N GLY A 193 47.73 -10.43 -16.03
CA GLY A 193 47.54 -10.67 -17.46
C GLY A 193 46.23 -11.43 -17.82
N LYS A 194 45.40 -11.80 -16.84
CA LYS A 194 44.13 -12.49 -17.05
C LYS A 194 42.98 -11.62 -16.63
N THR A 195 41.94 -11.54 -17.48
CA THR A 195 40.67 -10.85 -17.13
C THR A 195 39.90 -11.67 -16.11
N LYS A 196 39.70 -11.14 -14.90
CA LYS A 196 38.87 -11.72 -13.86
C LYS A 196 37.54 -10.96 -13.76
N ARG A 197 36.43 -11.68 -13.69
CA ARG A 197 35.10 -11.14 -13.43
C ARG A 197 34.84 -11.21 -11.93
N TYR A 198 34.33 -10.09 -11.39
CA TYR A 198 33.90 -9.93 -10.00
C TYR A 198 32.43 -9.59 -9.97
N GLU A 199 31.64 -10.37 -9.26
CA GLU A 199 30.24 -10.16 -9.07
C GLU A 199 29.96 -9.64 -7.65
N TYR A 200 29.02 -8.73 -7.53
CA TYR A 200 28.65 -8.16 -6.24
C TYR A 200 27.18 -7.73 -6.22
N PRO A 201 26.47 -7.97 -5.10
CA PRO A 201 25.10 -7.52 -4.93
C PRO A 201 25.05 -5.99 -4.80
N ARG A 202 23.96 -5.42 -5.26
CA ARG A 202 23.72 -3.97 -5.24
C ARG A 202 22.23 -3.69 -5.19
N TYR A 203 21.85 -2.65 -4.46
CA TYR A 203 20.51 -2.08 -4.54
C TYR A 203 20.52 -0.82 -5.39
N PHE A 204 19.45 -0.66 -6.16
CA PHE A 204 19.11 0.59 -6.84
C PHE A 204 17.73 1.03 -6.41
N PHE A 205 17.55 2.34 -6.33
CA PHE A 205 16.27 3.01 -6.19
C PHE A 205 16.18 4.08 -7.25
N THR A 206 15.11 4.10 -8.05
CA THR A 206 14.94 5.00 -9.18
C THR A 206 13.65 5.77 -9.03
N ASN A 207 13.70 7.09 -8.91
CA ASN A 207 12.51 7.92 -8.86
C ASN A 207 12.74 9.24 -9.62
N ARG A 208 11.67 9.84 -10.13
CA ARG A 208 11.71 11.14 -10.82
C ARG A 208 11.52 12.31 -9.87
N SER A 209 10.93 12.09 -8.69
CA SER A 209 10.73 13.10 -7.67
C SER A 209 12.01 13.29 -6.85
N ALA A 210 12.58 14.48 -6.89
CA ALA A 210 13.73 14.86 -6.06
C ALA A 210 13.40 14.76 -4.56
N ASP A 211 12.15 15.04 -4.18
CA ASP A 211 11.68 14.96 -2.80
C ASP A 211 11.66 13.52 -2.29
N ILE A 212 11.12 12.59 -3.09
CA ILE A 212 11.11 11.15 -2.73
C ILE A 212 12.54 10.61 -2.65
N LEU A 213 13.44 11.05 -3.54
CA LEU A 213 14.86 10.70 -3.44
C LEU A 213 15.48 11.24 -2.14
N ARG A 214 15.17 12.48 -1.73
CA ARG A 214 15.66 13.06 -0.47
C ARG A 214 15.11 12.33 0.76
N LEU A 215 13.82 11.97 0.76
CA LEU A 215 13.22 11.18 1.84
C LEU A 215 13.90 9.81 1.95
N PHE A 216 14.14 9.15 0.82
CA PHE A 216 14.84 7.87 0.80
C PHE A 216 16.27 7.98 1.33
N THR A 217 17.06 8.92 0.80
CA THR A 217 18.47 9.09 1.19
C THR A 217 18.62 9.55 2.63
N GLY A 218 17.80 10.48 3.10
CA GLY A 218 17.79 10.91 4.50
C GLY A 218 17.48 9.76 5.47
N THR A 219 16.55 8.86 5.09
CA THR A 219 16.28 7.67 5.89
C THR A 219 17.44 6.67 5.84
N LEU A 220 18.10 6.49 4.68
CA LEU A 220 19.31 5.67 4.58
C LEU A 220 20.43 6.19 5.47
N ASP A 221 20.64 7.52 5.50
CA ASP A 221 21.65 8.16 6.35
C ASP A 221 21.34 7.92 7.83
N ALA A 222 20.07 8.04 8.24
CA ALA A 222 19.63 7.81 9.62
C ALA A 222 19.89 6.37 10.10
N VAL A 223 19.84 5.37 9.19
CA VAL A 223 20.11 3.96 9.52
C VAL A 223 21.54 3.51 9.17
N GLY A 224 22.44 4.43 8.83
CA GLY A 224 23.85 4.16 8.58
C GLY A 224 24.14 3.42 7.27
N VAL A 225 23.27 3.51 6.27
CA VAL A 225 23.43 2.90 4.94
C VAL A 225 24.12 3.90 4.01
N GLU A 226 25.33 3.58 3.58
CA GLU A 226 26.06 4.40 2.62
C GLU A 226 25.53 4.21 1.19
N TRP A 227 25.30 5.30 0.51
CA TRP A 227 24.74 5.34 -0.84
C TRP A 227 25.53 6.28 -1.75
N LYS A 228 25.28 6.18 -3.06
CA LYS A 228 25.77 7.12 -4.08
C LYS A 228 24.63 7.47 -5.03
N GLN A 229 24.64 8.69 -5.56
CA GLN A 229 23.73 9.14 -6.59
C GLN A 229 24.45 9.23 -7.94
N PRO A 230 24.37 8.18 -8.79
CA PRO A 230 25.06 8.17 -10.08
C PRO A 230 24.47 9.16 -11.10
N ASN A 231 23.21 9.52 -10.96
CA ASN A 231 22.54 10.54 -11.78
C ASN A 231 21.33 11.12 -11.02
N SER A 232 20.63 12.09 -11.61
CA SER A 232 19.53 12.82 -10.97
C SER A 232 18.32 11.96 -10.55
N ARG A 233 18.24 10.70 -10.96
CA ARG A 233 17.07 9.83 -10.71
C ARG A 233 17.39 8.55 -9.96
N ASN A 234 18.67 8.19 -9.84
CA ASN A 234 19.07 6.90 -9.29
C ASN A 234 19.89 7.06 -8.01
N ILE A 235 19.52 6.29 -7.00
CA ILE A 235 20.33 6.03 -5.82
C ILE A 235 20.87 4.62 -5.90
N SER A 236 22.11 4.41 -5.49
CA SER A 236 22.81 3.14 -5.55
C SER A 236 23.49 2.82 -4.23
N VAL A 237 23.21 1.65 -3.68
CA VAL A 237 23.90 1.08 -2.52
C VAL A 237 24.71 -0.13 -2.99
N ALA A 238 26.03 -0.05 -2.86
CA ALA A 238 26.96 -1.08 -3.34
C ALA A 238 28.04 -1.47 -2.33
N LYS A 239 28.20 -0.71 -1.23
CA LYS A 239 29.14 -1.07 -0.16
C LYS A 239 28.65 -2.33 0.54
N LYS A 240 29.50 -3.32 0.71
CA LYS A 240 29.15 -4.65 1.23
C LYS A 240 28.38 -4.59 2.56
N ALA A 241 28.85 -3.76 3.51
CA ALA A 241 28.16 -3.58 4.80
C ALA A 241 26.75 -2.98 4.64
N SER A 242 26.59 -1.94 3.79
CA SER A 242 25.31 -1.30 3.52
C SER A 242 24.33 -2.22 2.79
N VAL A 243 24.84 -3.05 1.85
CA VAL A 243 24.03 -4.07 1.18
C VAL A 243 23.57 -5.13 2.19
N ALA A 244 24.44 -5.57 3.11
CA ALA A 244 24.08 -6.54 4.14
C ALA A 244 22.98 -6.01 5.09
N LEU A 245 23.02 -4.72 5.46
CA LEU A 245 21.93 -4.08 6.23
C LEU A 245 20.61 -4.12 5.45
N LEU A 246 20.62 -3.75 4.17
CA LEU A 246 19.41 -3.83 3.35
C LEU A 246 18.93 -5.28 3.16
N ASP A 247 19.83 -6.25 3.00
CA ASP A 247 19.47 -7.67 2.89
C ASP A 247 18.80 -8.18 4.18
N THR A 248 19.21 -7.67 5.35
CA THR A 248 18.63 -8.05 6.64
C THR A 248 17.22 -7.46 6.84
N HIS A 249 17.02 -6.20 6.49
CA HIS A 249 15.79 -5.47 6.85
C HIS A 249 14.77 -5.35 5.70
N VAL A 250 15.24 -5.34 4.46
CA VAL A 250 14.37 -5.19 3.27
C VAL A 250 14.18 -6.55 2.60
N GLY A 251 15.26 -7.26 2.35
CA GLY A 251 15.28 -8.51 1.62
C GLY A 251 15.03 -8.35 0.11
N PRO A 252 15.05 -9.44 -0.66
CA PRO A 252 14.66 -9.45 -2.06
C PRO A 252 13.14 -9.32 -2.20
N LYS A 253 12.69 -8.82 -3.34
CA LYS A 253 11.27 -8.98 -3.74
C LYS A 253 10.98 -10.46 -4.00
N TYR A 254 9.86 -10.99 -3.56
CA TYR A 254 9.49 -12.41 -3.66
C TYR A 254 8.01 -12.60 -3.97
#